data_ec7dee98892a313c5cd528f85b1c0ab0
#
_entry.id   ec7dee98892a313c5cd528f85b1c0ab0
#
_cell.length_a   1.000
_cell.length_b   1.000
_cell.length_c   1.000
_cell.angle_alpha   90.00
_cell.angle_beta   90.00
_cell.angle_gamma   90.00
#
_symmetry.space_group_name_H-M   'P 1'
#
loop_
_entity.id
_entity.type
_entity.pdbx_description
1 polymer ?
#
loop_
_entity_poly.entity_id
_entity_poly.type
_entity_poly.pdbx_seq_one_letter_code
_entity_poly.pdbx_strand_id
1 'polypeptide(L)'
;MAFESLTDKLQNVFKNLRKKGRLTEADVKSALKEVKMALLEADVSFKVVKQFMKSVQERAVGQDVMSGLNPGQMVIKIVNEEMVALMGSETTQIALKPGNEITVIMMAGLQLSLIHISEPTRLQLI
;
A
#
# COMPACT_ATOMS: atom_id res chain seq x y z
N MET A 1 -1.73 -5.93 -15.89
CA MET A 1 -0.62 -6.05 -14.92
C MET A 1 -1.18 -6.07 -13.50
N ALA A 2 -0.61 -6.87 -12.59
CA ALA A 2 -1.20 -7.09 -11.26
C ALA A 2 -1.34 -5.81 -10.42
N PHE A 3 -0.41 -4.87 -10.52
CA PHE A 3 -0.44 -3.62 -9.75
C PHE A 3 -1.50 -2.62 -10.23
N GLU A 4 -1.75 -2.52 -11.53
CA GLU A 4 -2.84 -1.69 -12.06
C GLU A 4 -4.18 -2.18 -11.55
N SER A 5 -4.41 -3.48 -11.55
CA SER A 5 -5.61 -4.08 -10.99
C SER A 5 -5.80 -3.80 -9.49
N LEU A 6 -4.73 -3.83 -8.68
CA LEU A 6 -4.81 -3.49 -7.25
C LEU A 6 -5.13 -2.01 -7.05
N THR A 7 -4.45 -1.12 -7.78
CA THR A 7 -4.68 0.32 -7.70
C THR A 7 -6.13 0.66 -8.06
N ASP A 8 -6.64 0.12 -9.17
CA ASP A 8 -8.00 0.36 -9.61
C ASP A 8 -9.03 -0.13 -8.59
N LYS A 9 -8.83 -1.31 -8.01
CA LYS A 9 -9.70 -1.86 -6.97
C LYS A 9 -9.72 -0.98 -5.72
N LEU A 10 -8.56 -0.58 -5.23
CA LEU A 10 -8.45 0.32 -4.08
C LEU A 10 -9.08 1.68 -4.35
N GLN A 11 -8.86 2.26 -5.53
CA GLN A 11 -9.47 3.53 -5.93
C GLN A 11 -10.99 3.44 -5.98
N ASN A 12 -11.54 2.34 -6.49
CA ASN A 12 -12.99 2.14 -6.53
C ASN A 12 -13.60 2.03 -5.12
N VAL A 13 -12.98 1.28 -4.23
CA VAL A 13 -13.39 1.19 -2.82
C VAL A 13 -13.37 2.57 -2.17
N PHE A 14 -12.29 3.31 -2.33
CA PHE A 14 -12.14 4.64 -1.76
C PHE A 14 -13.11 5.67 -2.35
N LYS A 15 -13.38 5.59 -3.65
CA LYS A 15 -14.38 6.43 -4.31
C LYS A 15 -15.77 6.18 -3.75
N ASN A 16 -16.13 4.93 -3.49
CA ASN A 16 -17.41 4.56 -2.91
C ASN A 16 -17.54 5.06 -1.45
N LEU A 17 -16.47 4.96 -0.66
CA LEU A 17 -16.43 5.50 0.70
C LEU A 17 -16.60 7.03 0.72
N ARG A 18 -15.95 7.76 -0.20
CA ARG A 18 -16.04 9.22 -0.29
C ARG A 18 -17.43 9.73 -0.65
N LYS A 19 -18.18 8.96 -1.44
CA LYS A 19 -19.55 9.35 -1.86
C LYS A 19 -20.56 9.26 -0.74
N LYS A 20 -20.29 8.47 0.31
CA LYS A 20 -21.19 8.32 1.44
C LYS A 20 -20.94 9.44 2.45
N GLY A 21 -21.89 10.34 2.62
CA GLY A 21 -21.79 11.46 3.59
C GLY A 21 -21.80 11.00 5.05
N ARG A 22 -22.42 9.86 5.34
CA ARG A 22 -22.38 9.18 6.65
C ARG A 22 -21.93 7.74 6.42
N LEU A 23 -21.00 7.27 7.23
CA LEU A 23 -20.56 5.88 7.22
C LEU A 23 -21.11 5.17 8.46
N THR A 24 -21.60 3.96 8.26
CA THR A 24 -21.89 3.03 9.34
C THR A 24 -20.71 2.08 9.54
N GLU A 25 -20.62 1.46 10.70
CA GLU A 25 -19.62 0.42 10.97
C GLU A 25 -19.70 -0.73 9.94
N ALA A 26 -20.92 -1.06 9.48
CA ALA A 26 -21.13 -2.06 8.44
C ALA A 26 -20.53 -1.64 7.09
N ASP A 27 -20.64 -0.35 6.73
CA ASP A 27 -20.03 0.19 5.50
C ASP A 27 -18.52 0.11 5.54
N VAL A 28 -17.91 0.47 6.67
CA VAL A 28 -16.47 0.37 6.87
C VAL A 28 -16.01 -1.07 6.78
N LYS A 29 -16.68 -2.00 7.48
CA LYS A 29 -16.35 -3.43 7.42
C LYS A 29 -16.48 -4.01 6.00
N SER A 30 -17.51 -3.59 5.25
CA SER A 30 -17.67 -4.01 3.85
C SER A 30 -16.52 -3.50 2.97
N ALA A 31 -16.18 -2.23 3.06
CA ALA A 31 -15.06 -1.65 2.31
C ALA A 31 -13.71 -2.32 2.67
N LEU A 32 -13.47 -2.56 3.95
CA LEU A 32 -12.26 -3.26 4.39
C LEU A 32 -12.19 -4.71 3.89
N LYS A 33 -13.36 -5.38 3.73
CA LYS A 33 -13.39 -6.70 3.11
C LYS A 33 -12.96 -6.66 1.64
N GLU A 34 -13.38 -5.64 0.89
CA GLU A 34 -12.94 -5.44 -0.50
C GLU A 34 -11.44 -5.14 -0.58
N VAL A 35 -10.90 -4.29 0.32
CA VAL A 35 -9.44 -4.05 0.43
C VAL A 35 -8.69 -5.36 0.70
N LYS A 36 -9.18 -6.18 1.64
CA LYS A 36 -8.61 -7.49 1.93
C LYS A 36 -8.54 -8.38 0.70
N MET A 37 -9.63 -8.47 -0.05
CA MET A 37 -9.68 -9.30 -1.26
C MET A 37 -8.72 -8.77 -2.33
N ALA A 38 -8.66 -7.46 -2.54
CA ALA A 38 -7.72 -6.85 -3.49
C ALA A 38 -6.25 -7.15 -3.15
N LEU A 39 -5.88 -7.10 -1.87
CA LEU A 39 -4.52 -7.44 -1.42
C LEU A 39 -4.19 -8.92 -1.63
N LEU A 40 -5.14 -9.83 -1.35
CA LEU A 40 -4.94 -11.28 -1.57
C LEU A 40 -4.83 -11.61 -3.06
N GLU A 41 -5.60 -10.97 -3.91
CA GLU A 41 -5.52 -11.13 -5.37
C GLU A 41 -4.22 -10.56 -5.94
N ALA A 42 -3.58 -9.62 -5.25
CA ALA A 42 -2.25 -9.09 -5.57
C ALA A 42 -1.11 -9.92 -4.94
N ASP A 43 -1.37 -11.17 -4.57
CA ASP A 43 -0.41 -12.12 -4.01
C ASP A 43 0.25 -11.66 -2.68
N VAL A 44 -0.38 -10.75 -1.94
CA VAL A 44 0.11 -10.40 -0.60
C VAL A 44 -0.13 -11.57 0.36
N SER A 45 0.88 -11.94 1.12
CA SER A 45 0.81 -13.04 2.08
C SER A 45 -0.38 -12.90 3.04
N PHE A 46 -1.16 -13.97 3.20
CA PHE A 46 -2.34 -14.01 4.07
C PHE A 46 -2.04 -13.56 5.51
N LYS A 47 -0.87 -13.93 6.05
CA LYS A 47 -0.44 -13.53 7.38
C LYS A 47 -0.30 -12.01 7.49
N VAL A 48 0.32 -11.39 6.49
CA VAL A 48 0.51 -9.93 6.41
C VAL A 48 -0.85 -9.24 6.26
N VAL A 49 -1.69 -9.71 5.35
CA VAL A 49 -3.04 -9.15 5.15
C VAL A 49 -3.88 -9.25 6.42
N LYS A 50 -3.81 -10.36 7.14
CA LYS A 50 -4.55 -10.53 8.40
C LYS A 50 -4.11 -9.53 9.47
N GLN A 51 -2.82 -9.32 9.63
CA GLN A 51 -2.26 -8.36 10.59
C GLN A 51 -2.65 -6.93 10.22
N PHE A 52 -2.46 -6.56 8.96
CA PHE A 52 -2.84 -5.25 8.41
C PHE A 52 -4.33 -4.95 8.62
N MET A 53 -5.20 -5.91 8.27
CA MET A 53 -6.65 -5.74 8.42
C MET A 53 -7.08 -5.56 9.87
N LYS A 54 -6.40 -6.26 10.81
CA LYS A 54 -6.67 -6.09 12.24
C LYS A 54 -6.33 -4.67 12.69
N SER A 55 -5.15 -4.18 12.36
CA SER A 55 -4.68 -2.84 12.71
C SER A 55 -5.59 -1.75 12.13
N VAL A 56 -5.92 -1.85 10.83
CA VAL A 56 -6.84 -0.90 10.17
C VAL A 56 -8.22 -0.92 10.80
N GLN A 57 -8.78 -2.11 11.09
CA GLN A 57 -10.12 -2.24 11.65
C GLN A 57 -10.22 -1.64 13.06
N GLU A 58 -9.24 -1.88 13.91
CA GLU A 58 -9.19 -1.32 15.27
C GLU A 58 -9.20 0.20 15.26
N ARG A 59 -8.52 0.83 14.31
CA ARG A 59 -8.47 2.28 14.15
C ARG A 59 -9.70 2.84 13.43
N ALA A 60 -10.19 2.17 12.40
CA ALA A 60 -11.25 2.67 11.52
C ALA A 60 -12.65 2.59 12.14
N VAL A 61 -12.88 1.73 13.13
CA VAL A 61 -14.17 1.56 13.82
C VAL A 61 -14.26 2.44 15.07
N GLY A 62 -13.21 3.20 15.41
CA GLY A 62 -13.21 4.12 16.55
C GLY A 62 -14.29 5.21 16.44
N GLN A 63 -14.84 5.63 17.59
CA GLN A 63 -15.90 6.67 17.65
C GLN A 63 -15.45 7.97 16.99
N ASP A 64 -14.20 8.35 17.13
CA ASP A 64 -13.64 9.59 16.56
C ASP A 64 -13.68 9.60 15.03
N VAL A 65 -13.57 8.42 14.40
CA VAL A 65 -13.65 8.27 12.95
C VAL A 65 -15.11 8.35 12.48
N MET A 66 -15.99 7.66 13.19
CA MET A 66 -17.41 7.55 12.82
C MET A 66 -18.18 8.84 13.04
N SER A 67 -17.82 9.64 14.04
CA SER A 67 -18.43 10.94 14.37
C SER A 67 -17.77 12.12 13.66
N GLY A 68 -16.66 11.91 12.95
CA GLY A 68 -15.93 12.95 12.23
C GLY A 68 -16.70 13.56 11.06
N LEU A 69 -16.34 14.79 10.68
CA LEU A 69 -16.94 15.50 9.54
C LEU A 69 -16.77 14.77 8.20
N ASN A 70 -15.69 14.00 8.04
CA ASN A 70 -15.37 13.25 6.82
C ASN A 70 -14.91 11.82 7.14
N PRO A 71 -15.78 10.93 7.61
CA PRO A 71 -15.41 9.59 8.05
C PRO A 71 -14.77 8.76 6.91
N GLY A 72 -15.23 8.92 5.67
CA GLY A 72 -14.64 8.23 4.51
C GLY A 72 -13.17 8.61 4.26
N GLN A 73 -12.82 9.88 4.40
CA GLN A 73 -11.45 10.34 4.26
C GLN A 73 -10.56 9.86 5.42
N MET A 74 -11.11 9.80 6.63
CA MET A 74 -10.40 9.28 7.79
C MET A 74 -10.06 7.80 7.63
N VAL A 75 -10.99 6.98 7.14
CA VAL A 75 -10.72 5.56 6.86
C VAL A 75 -9.63 5.41 5.81
N ILE A 76 -9.68 6.19 4.72
CA ILE A 76 -8.64 6.17 3.67
C ILE A 76 -7.27 6.56 4.24
N LYS A 77 -7.23 7.60 5.07
CA LYS A 77 -6.00 8.04 5.75
C LYS A 77 -5.43 6.93 6.63
N ILE A 78 -6.26 6.26 7.43
CA ILE A 78 -5.84 5.14 8.29
C ILE A 78 -5.27 4.00 7.45
N VAL A 79 -5.93 3.60 6.36
CA VAL A 79 -5.43 2.58 5.44
C VAL A 79 -4.05 2.96 4.90
N ASN A 80 -3.88 4.20 4.47
CA ASN A 80 -2.60 4.68 3.94
C ASN A 80 -1.50 4.67 5.01
N GLU A 81 -1.77 5.16 6.21
CA GLU A 81 -0.80 5.16 7.32
C GLU A 81 -0.37 3.75 7.71
N GLU A 82 -1.31 2.81 7.79
CA GLU A 82 -1.01 1.42 8.09
C GLU A 82 -0.21 0.73 6.96
N MET A 83 -0.48 1.08 5.70
CA MET A 83 0.33 0.61 4.56
C MET A 83 1.76 1.14 4.63
N VAL A 84 1.94 2.42 4.93
CA VAL A 84 3.27 3.03 5.10
C VAL A 84 4.02 2.36 6.26
N ALA A 85 3.36 2.15 7.39
CA ALA A 85 3.94 1.47 8.54
C ALA A 85 4.35 0.02 8.20
N LEU A 86 3.51 -0.70 7.46
CA LEU A 86 3.79 -2.06 7.00
C LEU A 86 5.02 -2.12 6.07
N MET A 87 5.22 -1.09 5.26
CA MET A 87 6.37 -0.97 4.33
C MET A 87 7.65 -0.46 4.99
N GLY A 88 7.64 -0.18 6.31
CA GLY A 88 8.83 0.19 7.08
C GLY A 88 8.96 1.65 7.44
N SER A 89 8.01 2.51 7.07
CA SER A 89 7.89 3.95 7.44
C SER A 89 9.03 4.86 7.00
N GLU A 90 10.24 4.35 6.80
CA GLU A 90 11.45 5.12 6.48
C GLU A 90 12.06 4.68 5.15
N THR A 91 12.62 5.65 4.42
CA THR A 91 13.38 5.37 3.20
C THR A 91 14.80 4.99 3.56
N THR A 92 15.21 3.77 3.24
CA THR A 92 16.59 3.33 3.41
C THR A 92 17.42 3.71 2.18
N GLN A 93 18.53 4.39 2.39
CA GLN A 93 19.47 4.71 1.33
C GLN A 93 20.37 3.49 1.03
N ILE A 94 20.71 3.34 -0.24
CA ILE A 94 21.67 2.30 -0.67
C ILE A 94 23.06 2.71 -0.18
N ALA A 95 23.67 1.89 0.66
CA ALA A 95 25.03 2.09 1.13
C ALA A 95 26.03 1.78 0.00
N LEU A 96 26.54 2.83 -0.64
CA LEU A 96 27.59 2.72 -1.63
C LEU A 96 28.95 2.66 -0.92
N LYS A 97 29.86 1.80 -1.41
CA LYS A 97 31.23 1.74 -0.90
C LYS A 97 32.01 3.01 -1.30
N PRO A 98 32.87 3.52 -0.41
CA PRO A 98 33.65 4.71 -0.71
C PRO A 98 34.84 4.43 -1.65
N GLY A 99 35.27 5.44 -2.38
CA GLY A 99 36.46 5.41 -3.21
C GLY A 99 36.37 4.50 -4.42
N ASN A 100 37.42 3.72 -4.67
CA ASN A 100 37.53 2.84 -5.82
C ASN A 100 36.99 1.42 -5.56
N GLU A 101 36.30 1.19 -4.46
CA GLU A 101 35.70 -0.10 -4.16
C GLU A 101 34.41 -0.31 -4.97
N ILE A 102 34.22 -1.53 -5.47
CA ILE A 102 33.02 -1.88 -6.24
C ILE A 102 31.86 -2.18 -5.32
N THR A 103 30.73 -1.50 -5.52
CA THR A 103 29.46 -1.84 -4.90
C THR A 103 28.66 -2.75 -5.83
N VAL A 104 28.39 -3.96 -5.38
CA VAL A 104 27.56 -4.92 -6.13
C VAL A 104 26.13 -4.86 -5.60
N ILE A 105 25.17 -4.53 -6.46
CA ILE A 105 23.74 -4.52 -6.15
C ILE A 105 23.08 -5.62 -6.97
N MET A 106 22.54 -6.64 -6.29
CA MET A 106 21.81 -7.71 -6.95
C MET A 106 20.31 -7.41 -6.94
N MET A 107 19.73 -7.20 -8.12
CA MET A 107 18.29 -7.08 -8.29
C MET A 107 17.69 -8.45 -8.55
N ALA A 108 16.71 -8.86 -7.73
CA ALA A 108 16.01 -10.12 -7.88
C ALA A 108 14.50 -9.88 -7.96
N GLY A 109 13.84 -10.47 -8.95
CA GLY A 109 12.39 -10.34 -9.12
C GLY A 109 11.87 -11.22 -10.26
N LEU A 110 10.57 -11.47 -10.23
CA LEU A 110 9.90 -12.34 -11.21
C LEU A 110 9.31 -11.56 -12.40
N GLN A 111 9.35 -10.22 -12.40
CA GLN A 111 8.74 -9.40 -13.44
C GLN A 111 9.72 -8.44 -14.11
N LEU A 112 9.47 -8.21 -15.39
CA LEU A 112 10.24 -7.34 -16.30
C LEU A 112 10.34 -5.86 -15.88
N SER A 113 9.56 -5.40 -14.91
CA SER A 113 9.57 -4.00 -14.44
C SER A 113 10.92 -3.57 -13.85
N LEU A 114 11.74 -4.49 -13.37
CA LEU A 114 13.08 -4.19 -12.86
C LEU A 114 14.06 -3.79 -13.97
N ILE A 115 13.87 -4.28 -15.19
CA ILE A 115 14.72 -3.94 -16.35
C ILE A 115 14.57 -2.45 -16.69
N HIS A 116 13.37 -1.92 -16.65
CA HIS A 116 13.11 -0.51 -16.99
C HIS A 116 13.65 0.48 -15.96
N ILE A 117 13.83 0.07 -14.72
CA ILE A 117 14.39 0.92 -13.66
C ILE A 117 15.93 0.95 -13.71
N SER A 118 16.55 -0.15 -14.09
CA SER A 118 18.03 -0.28 -14.08
C SER A 118 18.71 0.10 -15.40
N GLU A 119 18.00 0.07 -16.51
CA GLU A 119 18.57 0.24 -17.86
C GLU A 119 19.02 1.69 -18.19
N PRO A 120 18.36 2.76 -17.75
CA PRO A 120 18.80 4.13 -18.06
C PRO A 120 20.20 4.50 -17.57
N THR A 121 20.68 3.83 -16.52
CA THR A 121 21.99 4.11 -15.93
C THR A 121 23.15 3.51 -16.74
N ARG A 122 22.87 2.49 -17.55
CA ARG A 122 23.89 1.80 -18.36
C ARG A 122 24.31 2.60 -19.60
N LEU A 123 23.42 3.41 -20.15
CA LEU A 123 23.68 4.21 -21.37
C LEU A 123 24.47 5.50 -21.12
N GLN A 124 24.72 5.87 -19.86
CA GLN A 124 25.50 7.07 -19.50
C GLN A 124 26.98 6.82 -19.25
N LEU A 125 27.45 5.59 -19.36
CA LEU A 125 28.82 5.18 -19.04
C LEU A 125 29.63 4.72 -20.28
N ILE A 126 29.22 5.12 -21.50
CA ILE A 126 29.99 4.88 -22.72
C ILE A 126 30.45 6.21 -23.29
#